data_8a6d2a23814eddd90f6d2f83891b19c9
#
_entry.id   8a6d2a23814eddd90f6d2f83891b19c9
#
_cell.length_a   1.000
_cell.length_b   1.000
_cell.length_c   1.000
_cell.angle_alpha   90.00
_cell.angle_beta   90.00
_cell.angle_gamma   90.00
#
_symmetry.space_group_name_H-M   'P 1'
#
loop_
_entity.id
_entity.type
_entity.pdbx_description
1 polymer ?
#
loop_
_entity_poly.entity_id
_entity_poly.type
_entity_poly.pdbx_seq_one_letter_code
_entity_poly.pdbx_strand_id
1 'polypeptide(L)'
;MRLREGLCRLDLPTNIPVGTVNVYVFTDEPVTIVDVGPKNEDCHAELKRQLREVGLAPADIERIVLTHGHVDHSGLVETVRKESGAEVLAPEADGPMVSDYTRAFKERHAMYREAALQAGAHPATVDVVMDFFEYLVTFGEPAKVTRTVRDGDEIHAGSTLLKAVHTPGHSSGSTCYLSAEGELFAGDTLLKDMTPIAAFGGADRESVGLADYLGSLHRVRALKPKIVHPGHRGPLDDVAAYVSESMNRYRARQEAILRLIQLGPITPFEIAEKLFGTLPIEEVLLGVTEVLGHLEILEREGVVALDRGKDVALVRLR
;
A
#
# COMPACT_ATOMS: atom_id res chain seq x y z
N MET A 1 -3.86 20.95 7.30
CA MET A 1 -3.86 21.08 8.80
C MET A 1 -2.43 21.16 9.32
N ARG A 2 -2.08 22.14 10.16
CA ARG A 2 -0.75 22.25 10.77
C ARG A 2 -0.61 21.19 11.88
N LEU A 3 0.41 20.34 11.83
CA LEU A 3 0.71 19.32 12.84
C LEU A 3 1.66 19.87 13.93
N ARG A 4 2.71 20.57 13.49
CA ARG A 4 3.68 21.32 14.31
C ARG A 4 4.34 22.41 13.46
N GLU A 5 5.24 23.17 14.04
CA GLU A 5 6.07 24.11 13.28
C GLU A 5 6.88 23.34 12.23
N GLY A 6 6.91 23.85 11.00
CA GLY A 6 7.59 23.23 9.88
C GLY A 6 6.92 21.98 9.30
N LEU A 7 5.76 21.50 9.80
CA LEU A 7 5.08 20.31 9.29
C LEU A 7 3.56 20.49 9.19
N CYS A 8 3.03 20.22 8.00
CA CYS A 8 1.59 20.25 7.72
C CYS A 8 1.13 18.94 7.10
N ARG A 9 -0.14 18.56 7.35
CA ARG A 9 -0.84 17.51 6.63
C ARG A 9 -1.87 18.13 5.69
N LEU A 10 -1.87 17.67 4.46
CA LEU A 10 -2.89 17.97 3.45
C LEU A 10 -3.75 16.71 3.27
N ASP A 11 -5.07 16.89 3.17
CA ASP A 11 -6.02 15.80 2.96
C ASP A 11 -6.55 15.93 1.53
N LEU A 12 -6.06 15.08 0.61
CA LEU A 12 -6.38 15.18 -0.81
C LEU A 12 -7.43 14.14 -1.25
N PRO A 13 -8.41 14.50 -2.09
CA PRO A 13 -9.42 13.57 -2.58
C PRO A 13 -8.79 12.56 -3.55
N THR A 14 -9.11 11.26 -3.39
CA THR A 14 -8.61 10.24 -4.30
C THR A 14 -9.61 9.87 -5.40
N ASN A 15 -10.91 10.10 -5.18
CA ASN A 15 -12.01 9.64 -6.02
C ASN A 15 -12.08 8.11 -6.18
N ILE A 16 -11.51 7.39 -5.21
CA ILE A 16 -11.59 5.93 -5.07
C ILE A 16 -12.11 5.56 -3.66
N PRO A 17 -12.57 4.31 -3.45
CA PRO A 17 -13.24 3.92 -2.19
C PRO A 17 -12.43 4.13 -0.91
N VAL A 18 -11.11 4.20 -0.98
CA VAL A 18 -10.23 4.45 0.18
C VAL A 18 -10.47 5.82 0.84
N GLY A 19 -11.04 6.77 0.10
CA GLY A 19 -11.36 8.13 0.56
C GLY A 19 -10.26 9.14 0.27
N THR A 20 -9.82 9.93 1.26
CA THR A 20 -8.73 10.89 1.11
C THR A 20 -7.37 10.25 1.36
N VAL A 21 -6.33 10.75 0.68
CA VAL A 21 -4.93 10.45 1.00
C VAL A 21 -4.32 11.59 1.81
N ASN A 22 -3.55 11.24 2.82
CA ASN A 22 -2.79 12.17 3.64
C ASN A 22 -1.43 12.43 3.00
N VAL A 23 -1.16 13.67 2.69
CA VAL A 23 0.11 14.14 2.15
C VAL A 23 0.78 15.02 3.21
N TYR A 24 2.07 14.82 3.45
CA TYR A 24 2.77 15.56 4.49
C TYR A 24 3.78 16.52 3.88
N VAL A 25 3.74 17.80 4.31
CA VAL A 25 4.59 18.87 3.78
C VAL A 25 5.47 19.41 4.88
N PHE A 26 6.77 19.27 4.71
CA PHE A 26 7.78 19.97 5.48
C PHE A 26 8.04 21.32 4.81
N THR A 27 7.70 22.41 5.53
CA THR A 27 7.64 23.76 4.96
C THR A 27 8.95 24.54 5.02
N ASP A 28 9.95 24.00 5.73
CA ASP A 28 11.31 24.55 5.77
C ASP A 28 12.12 24.03 4.57
N GLU A 29 13.19 24.71 4.19
CA GLU A 29 14.09 24.28 3.11
C GLU A 29 14.97 23.07 3.54
N PRO A 30 15.11 22.07 2.70
CA PRO A 30 14.44 21.88 1.41
C PRO A 30 12.95 21.53 1.59
N VAL A 31 12.06 22.34 0.98
CA VAL A 31 10.62 22.09 1.04
C VAL A 31 10.32 20.69 0.49
N THR A 32 9.84 19.83 1.36
CA THR A 32 9.69 18.41 1.04
C THR A 32 8.25 17.96 1.22
N ILE A 33 7.74 17.22 0.23
CA ILE A 33 6.41 16.62 0.28
C ILE A 33 6.55 15.10 0.35
N VAL A 34 5.81 14.47 1.27
CA VAL A 34 5.71 13.00 1.36
C VAL A 34 4.38 12.59 0.76
N ASP A 35 4.43 11.84 -0.34
CA ASP A 35 3.35 11.50 -1.25
C ASP A 35 2.72 12.75 -1.93
N VAL A 36 1.90 12.55 -2.97
CA VAL A 36 1.36 13.66 -3.76
C VAL A 36 -0.10 13.47 -4.19
N GLY A 37 -0.70 12.31 -3.92
CA GLY A 37 -2.06 11.99 -4.35
C GLY A 37 -2.17 11.45 -5.78
N PRO A 38 -3.39 11.04 -6.18
CA PRO A 38 -3.69 10.53 -7.51
C PRO A 38 -3.73 11.64 -8.55
N LYS A 39 -3.44 11.27 -9.80
CA LYS A 39 -3.54 12.17 -10.94
C LYS A 39 -5.01 12.37 -11.34
N ASN A 40 -5.66 13.33 -10.74
CA ASN A 40 -6.95 13.84 -11.18
C ASN A 40 -7.04 15.35 -10.91
N GLU A 41 -7.98 16.01 -11.59
CA GLU A 41 -8.12 17.47 -11.52
C GLU A 41 -8.49 17.96 -10.12
N ASP A 42 -9.38 17.25 -9.41
CA ASP A 42 -9.82 17.61 -8.06
C ASP A 42 -8.66 17.53 -7.05
N CYS A 43 -7.88 16.45 -7.11
CA CYS A 43 -6.72 16.27 -6.26
C CYS A 43 -5.65 17.35 -6.50
N HIS A 44 -5.35 17.63 -7.77
CA HIS A 44 -4.35 18.65 -8.13
C HIS A 44 -4.80 20.07 -7.73
N ALA A 45 -6.07 20.40 -7.94
CA ALA A 45 -6.64 21.68 -7.53
C ALA A 45 -6.61 21.83 -5.99
N GLU A 46 -6.95 20.75 -5.27
CA GLU A 46 -6.95 20.75 -3.81
C GLU A 46 -5.53 20.81 -3.23
N LEU A 47 -4.55 20.10 -3.84
CA LEU A 47 -3.14 20.23 -3.48
C LEU A 47 -2.68 21.69 -3.58
N LYS A 48 -2.94 22.36 -4.70
CA LYS A 48 -2.62 23.79 -4.89
C LYS A 48 -3.31 24.70 -3.90
N ARG A 49 -4.57 24.41 -3.58
CA ARG A 49 -5.34 25.20 -2.62
C ARG A 49 -4.75 25.09 -1.21
N GLN A 50 -4.48 23.85 -0.75
CA GLN A 50 -3.96 23.62 0.60
C GLN A 50 -2.48 24.07 0.75
N LEU A 51 -1.65 23.95 -0.29
CA LEU A 51 -0.30 24.54 -0.28
C LEU A 51 -0.34 26.05 -0.08
N ARG A 52 -1.24 26.78 -0.77
CA ARG A 52 -1.41 28.22 -0.56
C ARG A 52 -1.81 28.59 0.88
N GLU A 53 -2.60 27.76 1.55
CA GLU A 53 -2.98 28.00 2.95
C GLU A 53 -1.79 27.92 3.92
N VAL A 54 -0.73 27.24 3.54
CA VAL A 54 0.53 27.15 4.32
C VAL A 54 1.63 28.04 3.74
N GLY A 55 1.28 28.93 2.81
CA GLY A 55 2.19 29.91 2.23
C GLY A 55 3.09 29.39 1.12
N LEU A 56 2.76 28.25 0.53
CA LEU A 56 3.54 27.57 -0.52
C LEU A 56 2.75 27.46 -1.83
N ALA A 57 3.48 27.24 -2.92
CA ALA A 57 2.98 26.82 -4.22
C ALA A 57 3.66 25.51 -4.64
N PRO A 58 3.12 24.77 -5.61
CA PRO A 58 3.80 23.58 -6.12
C PRO A 58 5.24 23.86 -6.59
N ALA A 59 5.51 25.06 -7.13
CA ALA A 59 6.85 25.47 -7.58
C ALA A 59 7.88 25.59 -6.45
N ASP A 60 7.44 25.70 -5.18
CA ASP A 60 8.36 25.79 -4.04
C ASP A 60 8.82 24.43 -3.54
N ILE A 61 8.22 23.33 -4.03
CA ILE A 61 8.58 21.96 -3.64
C ILE A 61 9.94 21.61 -4.25
N GLU A 62 10.92 21.30 -3.41
CA GLU A 62 12.26 20.91 -3.83
C GLU A 62 12.45 19.40 -3.86
N ARG A 63 11.62 18.66 -3.06
CA ARG A 63 11.73 17.21 -2.94
C ARG A 63 10.38 16.55 -2.78
N ILE A 64 10.18 15.45 -3.54
CA ILE A 64 9.06 14.54 -3.42
C ILE A 64 9.62 13.23 -2.88
N VAL A 65 9.08 12.74 -1.76
CA VAL A 65 9.46 11.47 -1.13
C VAL A 65 8.24 10.56 -1.17
N LEU A 66 8.33 9.41 -1.81
CA LEU A 66 7.23 8.46 -1.89
C LEU A 66 7.34 7.40 -0.79
N THR A 67 6.22 7.09 -0.16
CA THR A 67 6.11 5.95 0.75
C THR A 67 6.04 4.64 -0.02
N HIS A 68 5.37 4.63 -1.16
CA HIS A 68 5.25 3.50 -2.07
C HIS A 68 4.71 3.93 -3.46
N GLY A 69 4.57 2.99 -4.39
CA GLY A 69 4.26 3.27 -5.78
C GLY A 69 2.79 3.24 -6.18
N HIS A 70 1.82 3.11 -5.24
CA HIS A 70 0.40 3.12 -5.62
C HIS A 70 -0.05 4.48 -6.12
N VAL A 71 -1.05 4.47 -7.01
CA VAL A 71 -1.48 5.66 -7.76
C VAL A 71 -2.04 6.78 -6.89
N ASP A 72 -2.68 6.44 -5.79
CA ASP A 72 -3.23 7.39 -4.84
C ASP A 72 -2.15 8.08 -3.98
N HIS A 73 -0.91 7.61 -4.04
CA HIS A 73 0.26 8.23 -3.42
C HIS A 73 1.19 8.87 -4.45
N SER A 74 1.34 8.26 -5.63
CA SER A 74 2.35 8.64 -6.62
C SER A 74 1.79 9.29 -7.89
N GLY A 75 0.48 9.33 -8.07
CA GLY A 75 -0.15 9.70 -9.33
C GLY A 75 0.21 11.08 -9.85
N LEU A 76 0.33 12.09 -8.99
CA LEU A 76 0.68 13.46 -9.35
C LEU A 76 2.20 13.74 -9.41
N VAL A 77 3.08 12.74 -9.20
CA VAL A 77 4.54 12.95 -9.13
C VAL A 77 5.07 13.71 -10.33
N GLU A 78 4.77 13.27 -11.56
CA GLU A 78 5.30 13.92 -12.75
C GLU A 78 4.74 15.32 -12.95
N THR A 79 3.47 15.53 -12.62
CA THR A 79 2.82 16.84 -12.66
C THR A 79 3.50 17.81 -11.70
N VAL A 80 3.67 17.44 -10.42
CA VAL A 80 4.33 18.28 -9.40
C VAL A 80 5.80 18.50 -9.77
N ARG A 81 6.51 17.46 -10.22
CA ARG A 81 7.91 17.56 -10.66
C ARG A 81 8.09 18.54 -11.82
N LYS A 82 7.16 18.56 -12.77
CA LYS A 82 7.21 19.53 -13.89
C LYS A 82 6.96 20.97 -13.44
N GLU A 83 6.10 21.17 -12.46
CA GLU A 83 5.79 22.50 -11.91
C GLU A 83 6.93 23.05 -11.03
N SER A 84 7.68 22.17 -10.33
CA SER A 84 8.66 22.54 -9.32
C SER A 84 10.13 22.32 -9.72
N GLY A 85 10.40 21.33 -10.57
CA GLY A 85 11.76 20.83 -10.77
C GLY A 85 12.26 19.91 -9.66
N ALA A 86 11.40 19.49 -8.74
CA ALA A 86 11.73 18.71 -7.54
C ALA A 86 12.52 17.43 -7.83
N GLU A 87 13.40 17.10 -6.90
CA GLU A 87 14.00 15.76 -6.79
C GLU A 87 12.90 14.76 -6.42
N VAL A 88 12.84 13.60 -7.10
CA VAL A 88 11.87 12.53 -6.82
C VAL A 88 12.58 11.33 -6.22
N LEU A 89 12.25 11.03 -4.97
CA LEU A 89 12.76 9.90 -4.21
C LEU A 89 11.68 8.81 -4.13
N ALA A 90 11.97 7.62 -4.65
CA ALA A 90 11.05 6.49 -4.60
C ALA A 90 11.75 5.26 -3.98
N PRO A 91 11.03 4.43 -3.21
CA PRO A 91 11.56 3.17 -2.73
C PRO A 91 12.09 2.31 -3.88
N GLU A 92 13.24 1.66 -3.71
CA GLU A 92 13.94 0.94 -4.78
C GLU A 92 13.05 -0.10 -5.45
N ALA A 93 12.31 -0.89 -4.67
CA ALA A 93 11.48 -1.96 -5.22
C ALA A 93 10.20 -1.44 -5.91
N ASP A 94 9.71 -0.26 -5.54
CA ASP A 94 8.55 0.37 -6.19
C ASP A 94 8.93 1.39 -7.28
N GLY A 95 10.23 1.67 -7.45
CA GLY A 95 10.73 2.57 -8.50
C GLY A 95 10.16 2.28 -9.90
N PRO A 96 10.12 1.01 -10.34
CA PRO A 96 9.50 0.64 -11.61
C PRO A 96 8.01 0.96 -11.71
N MET A 97 7.25 0.89 -10.60
CA MET A 97 5.83 1.26 -10.57
C MET A 97 5.61 2.76 -10.83
N VAL A 98 6.61 3.57 -10.53
CA VAL A 98 6.58 5.03 -10.75
C VAL A 98 7.17 5.38 -12.10
N SER A 99 8.33 4.83 -12.45
CA SER A 99 9.08 5.23 -13.67
C SER A 99 8.60 4.53 -14.96
N ASP A 100 8.13 3.30 -14.85
CA ASP A 100 7.59 2.50 -15.96
C ASP A 100 6.15 2.07 -15.68
N TYR A 101 5.37 3.03 -15.17
CA TYR A 101 4.03 2.87 -14.64
C TYR A 101 3.13 2.00 -15.54
N THR A 102 3.10 2.29 -16.85
CA THR A 102 2.21 1.58 -17.79
C THR A 102 2.57 0.10 -17.91
N ARG A 103 3.86 -0.25 -17.92
CA ARG A 103 4.31 -1.65 -17.97
C ARG A 103 4.05 -2.35 -16.65
N ALA A 104 4.47 -1.75 -15.55
CA ALA A 104 4.27 -2.32 -14.22
C ALA A 104 2.80 -2.56 -13.91
N PHE A 105 1.91 -1.65 -14.33
CA PHE A 105 0.48 -1.85 -14.20
C PHE A 105 -0.02 -3.05 -15.01
N LYS A 106 0.37 -3.18 -16.29
CA LYS A 106 -0.03 -4.31 -17.14
C LYS A 106 0.43 -5.65 -16.59
N GLU A 107 1.66 -5.71 -16.08
CA GLU A 107 2.21 -6.93 -15.47
C GLU A 107 1.43 -7.31 -14.22
N ARG A 108 1.14 -6.36 -13.32
CA ARG A 108 0.29 -6.58 -12.14
C ARG A 108 -1.13 -7.00 -12.50
N HIS A 109 -1.74 -6.32 -13.46
CA HIS A 109 -3.08 -6.65 -13.94
C HIS A 109 -3.15 -8.10 -14.44
N ALA A 110 -2.20 -8.53 -15.27
CA ALA A 110 -2.13 -9.90 -15.74
C ALA A 110 -1.95 -10.90 -14.58
N MET A 111 -1.07 -10.60 -13.64
CA MET A 111 -0.82 -11.44 -12.46
C MET A 111 -2.07 -11.58 -11.57
N TYR A 112 -2.76 -10.50 -11.26
CA TYR A 112 -3.97 -10.54 -10.44
C TYR A 112 -5.12 -11.27 -11.15
N ARG A 113 -5.25 -11.06 -12.46
CA ARG A 113 -6.23 -11.78 -13.27
C ARG A 113 -6.01 -13.28 -13.22
N GLU A 114 -4.79 -13.71 -13.45
CA GLU A 114 -4.42 -15.12 -13.39
C GLU A 114 -4.65 -15.70 -11.99
N ALA A 115 -4.20 -15.02 -10.94
CA ALA A 115 -4.38 -15.45 -9.57
C ALA A 115 -5.86 -15.61 -9.19
N ALA A 116 -6.72 -14.67 -9.59
CA ALA A 116 -8.15 -14.76 -9.33
C ALA A 116 -8.81 -15.94 -10.05
N LEU A 117 -8.46 -16.18 -11.30
CA LEU A 117 -8.95 -17.35 -12.05
C LEU A 117 -8.47 -18.66 -11.43
N GLN A 118 -7.20 -18.77 -11.09
CA GLN A 118 -6.64 -19.94 -10.39
C GLN A 118 -7.24 -20.13 -9.00
N ALA A 119 -7.63 -19.04 -8.32
CA ALA A 119 -8.35 -19.12 -7.06
C ALA A 119 -9.79 -19.65 -7.20
N GLY A 120 -10.32 -19.77 -8.42
CA GLY A 120 -11.68 -20.25 -8.69
C GLY A 120 -12.72 -19.17 -8.87
N ALA A 121 -12.33 -17.90 -9.01
CA ALA A 121 -13.26 -16.82 -9.32
C ALA A 121 -13.86 -17.00 -10.72
N HIS A 122 -15.16 -16.69 -10.87
CA HIS A 122 -15.82 -16.78 -12.16
C HIS A 122 -15.22 -15.77 -13.16
N PRO A 123 -14.93 -16.15 -14.40
CA PRO A 123 -14.31 -15.25 -15.39
C PRO A 123 -15.03 -13.90 -15.54
N ALA A 124 -16.36 -13.88 -15.58
CA ALA A 124 -17.13 -12.64 -15.68
C ALA A 124 -16.95 -11.72 -14.47
N THR A 125 -16.77 -12.27 -13.26
CA THR A 125 -16.44 -11.49 -12.06
C THR A 125 -15.04 -10.90 -12.19
N VAL A 126 -14.10 -11.71 -12.63
CA VAL A 126 -12.72 -11.26 -12.85
C VAL A 126 -12.67 -10.12 -13.89
N ASP A 127 -13.38 -10.26 -15.00
CA ASP A 127 -13.39 -9.23 -16.04
C ASP A 127 -13.91 -7.87 -15.50
N VAL A 128 -14.99 -7.86 -14.71
CA VAL A 128 -15.52 -6.61 -14.10
C VAL A 128 -14.53 -6.02 -13.08
N VAL A 129 -13.84 -6.87 -12.27
CA VAL A 129 -12.81 -6.39 -11.37
C VAL A 129 -11.63 -5.79 -12.14
N MET A 130 -11.24 -6.42 -13.24
CA MET A 130 -10.15 -5.92 -14.08
C MET A 130 -10.49 -4.59 -14.76
N ASP A 131 -11.74 -4.38 -15.19
CA ASP A 131 -12.21 -3.09 -15.72
C ASP A 131 -12.06 -1.97 -14.67
N PHE A 132 -12.35 -2.26 -13.40
CA PHE A 132 -12.09 -1.31 -12.31
C PHE A 132 -10.60 -0.99 -12.14
N PHE A 133 -9.72 -1.99 -12.24
CA PHE A 133 -8.27 -1.75 -12.21
C PHE A 133 -7.80 -0.92 -13.41
N GLU A 134 -8.35 -1.14 -14.62
CA GLU A 134 -8.06 -0.30 -15.80
C GLU A 134 -8.51 1.15 -15.59
N TYR A 135 -9.62 1.37 -14.87
CA TYR A 135 -10.00 2.72 -14.45
C TYR A 135 -8.96 3.34 -13.52
N LEU A 136 -8.45 2.58 -12.52
CA LEU A 136 -7.43 3.08 -11.60
C LEU A 136 -6.13 3.48 -12.31
N VAL A 137 -5.78 2.86 -13.44
CA VAL A 137 -4.57 3.22 -14.19
C VAL A 137 -4.60 4.67 -14.69
N THR A 138 -5.79 5.24 -14.90
CA THR A 138 -5.94 6.62 -15.36
C THR A 138 -5.50 7.66 -14.32
N PHE A 139 -5.39 7.27 -13.05
CA PHE A 139 -4.94 8.12 -11.94
C PHE A 139 -3.43 8.20 -11.76
N GLY A 140 -2.64 7.64 -12.66
CA GLY A 140 -1.19 7.72 -12.66
C GLY A 140 -0.59 8.01 -14.02
N GLU A 141 0.68 8.34 -14.02
CA GLU A 141 1.50 8.49 -15.23
C GLU A 141 2.95 8.15 -14.91
N PRO A 142 3.75 7.74 -15.93
CA PRO A 142 5.18 7.54 -15.73
C PRO A 142 5.84 8.82 -15.23
N ALA A 143 6.67 8.71 -14.19
CA ALA A 143 7.39 9.84 -13.62
C ALA A 143 8.88 9.55 -13.50
N LYS A 144 9.71 10.58 -13.68
CA LYS A 144 11.15 10.44 -13.54
C LYS A 144 11.56 10.32 -12.07
N VAL A 145 11.92 9.12 -11.63
CA VAL A 145 12.61 8.91 -10.35
C VAL A 145 14.05 9.39 -10.49
N THR A 146 14.48 10.30 -9.60
CA THR A 146 15.84 10.87 -9.63
C THR A 146 16.77 10.19 -8.63
N ARG A 147 16.22 9.61 -7.55
CA ARG A 147 16.95 8.88 -6.52
C ARG A 147 16.11 7.71 -6.00
N THR A 148 16.71 6.55 -5.88
CA THR A 148 16.11 5.41 -5.18
C THR A 148 16.40 5.49 -3.68
N VAL A 149 15.43 5.04 -2.87
CA VAL A 149 15.53 4.99 -1.41
C VAL A 149 15.62 3.54 -0.97
N ARG A 150 16.58 3.25 -0.11
CA ARG A 150 16.82 1.94 0.49
C ARG A 150 16.62 1.99 1.99
N ASP A 151 16.51 0.83 2.58
CA ASP A 151 16.44 0.68 4.04
C ASP A 151 17.63 1.33 4.72
N GLY A 152 17.35 2.18 5.71
CA GLY A 152 18.36 2.91 6.48
C GLY A 152 18.85 4.22 5.87
N ASP A 153 18.44 4.56 4.64
CA ASP A 153 18.78 5.85 4.03
C ASP A 153 18.26 7.03 4.86
N GLU A 154 19.03 8.10 4.88
CA GLU A 154 18.67 9.34 5.55
C GLU A 154 18.30 10.41 4.52
N ILE A 155 17.20 11.11 4.78
CA ILE A 155 16.60 12.12 3.90
C ILE A 155 16.32 13.37 4.73
N HIS A 156 16.88 14.49 4.33
CA HIS A 156 16.49 15.79 4.89
C HIS A 156 15.15 16.22 4.30
N ALA A 157 14.16 16.42 5.15
CA ALA A 157 12.85 16.98 4.85
C ALA A 157 12.69 18.26 5.70
N GLY A 158 12.96 19.40 5.07
CA GLY A 158 13.19 20.62 5.83
C GLY A 158 14.32 20.47 6.85
N SER A 159 14.09 20.95 8.05
CA SER A 159 14.98 20.78 9.21
C SER A 159 14.93 19.39 9.85
N THR A 160 14.01 18.52 9.41
CA THR A 160 13.81 17.17 9.95
C THR A 160 14.65 16.15 9.18
N LEU A 161 15.37 15.29 9.90
CA LEU A 161 16.05 14.12 9.31
C LEU A 161 15.11 12.91 9.41
N LEU A 162 14.75 12.35 8.26
CA LEU A 162 13.92 11.15 8.13
C LEU A 162 14.82 9.95 7.81
N LYS A 163 14.69 8.89 8.58
CA LYS A 163 15.31 7.60 8.28
C LYS A 163 14.32 6.67 7.60
N ALA A 164 14.69 6.17 6.44
CA ALA A 164 13.90 5.19 5.71
C ALA A 164 13.90 3.83 6.42
N VAL A 165 12.73 3.24 6.56
CA VAL A 165 12.51 1.92 7.15
C VAL A 165 11.70 1.11 6.16
N HIS A 166 12.33 0.19 5.46
CA HIS A 166 11.65 -0.68 4.50
C HIS A 166 10.65 -1.60 5.22
N THR A 167 9.38 -1.51 4.86
CA THR A 167 8.25 -2.23 5.47
C THR A 167 7.41 -2.91 4.40
N PRO A 168 7.98 -3.90 3.68
CA PRO A 168 7.30 -4.58 2.58
C PRO A 168 6.05 -5.30 3.07
N GLY A 169 5.09 -5.49 2.16
CA GLY A 169 3.87 -6.23 2.42
C GLY A 169 2.65 -5.60 1.78
N HIS A 170 2.39 -4.30 1.96
CA HIS A 170 1.36 -3.59 1.21
C HIS A 170 1.78 -3.37 -0.26
N SER A 171 3.02 -3.02 -0.49
CA SER A 171 3.74 -3.13 -1.75
C SER A 171 5.14 -3.68 -1.50
N SER A 172 5.86 -4.05 -2.56
CA SER A 172 7.25 -4.52 -2.45
C SER A 172 8.19 -3.45 -1.94
N GLY A 173 7.92 -2.19 -2.26
CA GLY A 173 8.74 -1.04 -1.88
C GLY A 173 8.19 -0.26 -0.70
N SER A 174 7.08 -0.65 -0.07
CA SER A 174 6.53 0.08 1.07
C SER A 174 7.61 0.46 2.07
N THR A 175 7.72 1.76 2.35
CA THR A 175 8.76 2.34 3.20
C THR A 175 8.14 3.37 4.13
N CYS A 176 8.36 3.17 5.42
CA CYS A 176 8.06 4.18 6.44
C CYS A 176 9.25 5.12 6.61
N TYR A 177 8.99 6.36 7.03
CA TYR A 177 10.03 7.34 7.32
C TYR A 177 9.93 7.77 8.77
N LEU A 178 11.00 7.50 9.55
CA LEU A 178 11.05 7.79 10.99
C LEU A 178 11.89 9.02 11.26
N SER A 179 11.33 10.02 11.94
CA SER A 179 12.07 11.18 12.42
C SER A 179 12.77 10.91 13.77
N ALA A 180 13.78 11.70 14.10
CA ALA A 180 14.47 11.65 15.39
C ALA A 180 13.52 11.96 16.57
N GLU A 181 12.47 12.74 16.33
CA GLU A 181 11.42 13.09 17.31
C GLU A 181 10.47 11.92 17.60
N GLY A 182 10.53 10.85 16.79
CA GLY A 182 9.67 9.66 16.91
C GLY A 182 8.37 9.75 16.14
N GLU A 183 8.28 10.64 15.14
CA GLU A 183 7.18 10.70 14.17
C GLU A 183 7.45 9.68 13.05
N LEU A 184 6.48 8.82 12.75
CA LEU A 184 6.57 7.82 11.69
C LEU A 184 5.57 8.12 10.58
N PHE A 185 6.05 8.46 9.40
CA PHE A 185 5.23 8.60 8.19
C PHE A 185 5.13 7.21 7.55
N ALA A 186 3.98 6.57 7.70
CA ALA A 186 3.85 5.13 7.49
C ALA A 186 3.29 4.72 6.12
N GLY A 187 2.86 5.70 5.29
CA GLY A 187 2.09 5.34 4.10
C GLY A 187 0.96 4.39 4.49
N ASP A 188 0.83 3.30 3.76
CA ASP A 188 -0.22 2.29 3.98
C ASP A 188 0.25 1.06 4.79
N THR A 189 1.41 1.17 5.43
CA THR A 189 1.86 0.09 6.33
C THR A 189 0.98 -0.03 7.58
N LEU A 190 0.48 1.10 8.13
CA LEU A 190 -0.44 1.13 9.26
C LEU A 190 -1.59 2.10 8.96
N LEU A 191 -2.83 1.62 9.04
CA LEU A 191 -4.03 2.41 8.79
C LEU A 191 -5.02 2.26 9.95
N LYS A 192 -5.47 3.38 10.51
CA LYS A 192 -6.48 3.38 11.56
C LYS A 192 -7.84 2.95 11.01
N ASP A 193 -8.53 2.06 11.74
CA ASP A 193 -9.88 1.58 11.39
C ASP A 193 -10.00 0.92 10.02
N MET A 194 -8.86 0.46 9.47
CA MET A 194 -8.79 -0.27 8.21
C MET A 194 -7.71 -1.35 8.33
N THR A 195 -7.94 -2.50 7.70
CA THR A 195 -6.89 -3.52 7.53
C THR A 195 -6.14 -3.20 6.24
N PRO A 196 -4.86 -2.85 6.31
CA PRO A 196 -4.06 -2.69 5.10
C PRO A 196 -4.03 -3.99 4.31
N ILE A 197 -4.15 -3.88 3.00
CA ILE A 197 -4.14 -5.02 2.11
C ILE A 197 -2.68 -5.41 1.90
N ALA A 198 -2.34 -6.65 2.22
CA ALA A 198 -1.05 -7.20 1.83
C ALA A 198 -1.06 -7.48 0.32
N ALA A 199 0.03 -7.16 -0.35
CA ALA A 199 0.22 -7.54 -1.74
C ALA A 199 0.14 -9.07 -1.86
N PHE A 200 -0.35 -9.53 -3.01
CA PHE A 200 -0.25 -10.93 -3.39
C PHE A 200 0.97 -11.09 -4.29
N GLY A 201 1.90 -11.88 -3.86
CA GLY A 201 3.14 -12.07 -4.57
C GLY A 201 3.12 -13.07 -5.72
N GLY A 202 1.99 -13.70 -5.98
CA GLY A 202 1.91 -14.78 -6.98
C GLY A 202 2.52 -16.10 -6.51
N ALA A 203 2.67 -17.05 -7.42
CA ALA A 203 3.26 -18.36 -7.13
C ALA A 203 4.80 -18.31 -6.99
N ASP A 204 5.39 -17.16 -7.24
CA ASP A 204 6.83 -16.97 -7.16
C ASP A 204 7.25 -16.69 -5.71
N ARG A 205 8.17 -17.50 -5.18
CA ARG A 205 8.61 -17.43 -3.77
C ARG A 205 9.42 -16.17 -3.43
N GLU A 206 9.78 -15.37 -4.41
CA GLU A 206 10.53 -14.12 -4.26
C GLU A 206 9.62 -12.90 -4.07
N SER A 207 8.31 -13.09 -4.20
CA SER A 207 7.35 -12.01 -4.14
C SER A 207 6.89 -11.71 -2.72
N VAL A 208 6.64 -10.43 -2.47
CA VAL A 208 6.20 -9.86 -1.20
C VAL A 208 4.73 -10.20 -0.93
N GLY A 209 4.43 -10.64 0.27
CA GLY A 209 3.08 -11.06 0.64
C GLY A 209 2.73 -10.79 2.11
N LEU A 210 1.70 -11.50 2.60
CA LEU A 210 1.20 -11.36 3.96
C LEU A 210 2.28 -11.64 5.02
N ALA A 211 3.17 -12.62 4.80
CA ALA A 211 4.24 -12.93 5.72
C ALA A 211 5.20 -11.75 5.93
N ASP A 212 5.56 -11.06 4.84
CA ASP A 212 6.41 -9.87 4.88
C ASP A 212 5.71 -8.72 5.59
N TYR A 213 4.41 -8.53 5.32
CA TYR A 213 3.60 -7.54 6.00
C TYR A 213 3.58 -7.75 7.52
N LEU A 214 3.38 -8.99 7.99
CA LEU A 214 3.41 -9.33 9.41
C LEU A 214 4.80 -9.06 10.02
N GLY A 215 5.87 -9.36 9.28
CA GLY A 215 7.25 -9.01 9.64
C GLY A 215 7.43 -7.49 9.78
N SER A 216 6.88 -6.73 8.85
CA SER A 216 6.91 -5.25 8.86
C SER A 216 6.16 -4.66 10.05
N LEU A 217 5.02 -5.21 10.44
CA LEU A 217 4.31 -4.81 11.66
C LEU A 217 5.17 -5.00 12.92
N HIS A 218 5.86 -6.14 13.02
CA HIS A 218 6.78 -6.39 14.15
C HIS A 218 7.95 -5.40 14.14
N ARG A 219 8.49 -5.10 12.95
CA ARG A 219 9.56 -4.12 12.78
C ARG A 219 9.14 -2.73 13.26
N VAL A 220 7.98 -2.25 12.80
CA VAL A 220 7.45 -0.93 13.20
C VAL A 220 7.20 -0.88 14.71
N ARG A 221 6.63 -1.92 15.32
CA ARG A 221 6.46 -1.99 16.77
C ARG A 221 7.77 -1.86 17.53
N ALA A 222 8.85 -2.46 17.01
CA ALA A 222 10.18 -2.40 17.64
C ALA A 222 10.79 -0.99 17.59
N LEU A 223 10.42 -0.16 16.62
CA LEU A 223 10.87 1.24 16.53
C LEU A 223 10.27 2.14 17.62
N LYS A 224 9.13 1.73 18.22
CA LYS A 224 8.41 2.47 19.27
C LYS A 224 8.14 3.93 18.88
N PRO A 225 7.56 4.21 17.71
CA PRO A 225 7.25 5.59 17.35
C PRO A 225 6.26 6.19 18.35
N LYS A 226 6.38 7.50 18.60
CA LYS A 226 5.48 8.23 19.50
C LYS A 226 4.14 8.52 18.85
N ILE A 227 4.16 8.73 17.54
CA ILE A 227 2.97 8.97 16.71
C ILE A 227 3.22 8.44 15.31
N VAL A 228 2.17 7.88 14.70
CA VAL A 228 2.19 7.45 13.30
C VAL A 228 1.29 8.37 12.48
N HIS A 229 1.83 8.82 11.38
CA HIS A 229 1.19 9.59 10.33
C HIS A 229 0.92 8.66 9.13
N PRO A 230 -0.28 8.09 9.01
CA PRO A 230 -0.61 7.12 7.95
C PRO A 230 -0.94 7.81 6.62
N GLY A 231 -0.93 7.03 5.54
CA GLY A 231 -1.35 7.49 4.20
C GLY A 231 -2.85 7.81 4.11
N HIS A 232 -3.66 7.16 4.92
CA HIS A 232 -5.11 7.40 4.99
C HIS A 232 -5.59 7.49 6.44
N ARG A 233 -6.75 8.11 6.65
CA ARG A 233 -7.41 8.20 7.97
C ARG A 233 -6.65 9.08 8.98
N GLY A 234 -6.89 8.83 10.27
CA GLY A 234 -6.30 9.58 11.36
C GLY A 234 -4.97 9.00 11.86
N PRO A 235 -4.23 9.76 12.67
CA PRO A 235 -3.00 9.29 13.26
C PRO A 235 -3.20 8.15 14.26
N LEU A 236 -2.11 7.42 14.53
CA LEU A 236 -2.05 6.33 15.51
C LEU A 236 -1.02 6.72 16.59
N ASP A 237 -1.42 6.61 17.84
CA ASP A 237 -0.60 6.92 19.03
C ASP A 237 -0.20 5.67 19.83
N ASP A 238 -0.92 4.55 19.67
CA ASP A 238 -0.59 3.27 20.28
C ASP A 238 -0.31 2.18 19.22
N VAL A 239 0.91 2.19 18.71
CA VAL A 239 1.37 1.20 17.73
C VAL A 239 1.44 -0.21 18.33
N ALA A 240 1.71 -0.33 19.64
CA ALA A 240 1.82 -1.64 20.28
C ALA A 240 0.45 -2.32 20.35
N ALA A 241 -0.60 -1.58 20.73
CA ALA A 241 -1.98 -2.06 20.71
C ALA A 241 -2.42 -2.39 19.28
N TYR A 242 -2.22 -1.47 18.32
CA TYR A 242 -2.56 -1.69 16.92
C TYR A 242 -1.95 -2.97 16.35
N VAL A 243 -0.64 -3.20 16.55
CA VAL A 243 0.04 -4.40 16.05
C VAL A 243 -0.51 -5.65 16.73
N SER A 244 -0.75 -5.59 18.06
CA SER A 244 -1.30 -6.74 18.80
C SER A 244 -2.70 -7.12 18.29
N GLU A 245 -3.57 -6.13 18.07
CA GLU A 245 -4.91 -6.35 17.52
C GLU A 245 -4.86 -6.88 16.08
N SER A 246 -3.96 -6.33 15.25
CA SER A 246 -3.75 -6.81 13.88
C SER A 246 -3.32 -8.27 13.87
N MET A 247 -2.33 -8.64 14.68
CA MET A 247 -1.88 -10.04 14.80
C MET A 247 -2.99 -10.96 15.27
N ASN A 248 -3.84 -10.52 16.19
CA ASN A 248 -4.99 -11.31 16.64
C ASN A 248 -6.04 -11.49 15.52
N ARG A 249 -6.32 -10.44 14.74
CA ARG A 249 -7.20 -10.54 13.55
C ARG A 249 -6.67 -11.55 12.55
N TYR A 250 -5.39 -11.50 12.22
CA TYR A 250 -4.77 -12.44 11.26
C TYR A 250 -4.82 -13.89 11.77
N ARG A 251 -4.56 -14.13 13.05
CA ARG A 251 -4.71 -15.48 13.66
C ARG A 251 -6.15 -15.98 13.59
N ALA A 252 -7.11 -15.17 14.00
CA ALA A 252 -8.53 -15.54 13.94
C ALA A 252 -8.97 -15.85 12.50
N ARG A 253 -8.47 -15.11 11.52
CA ARG A 253 -8.71 -15.33 10.09
C ARG A 253 -8.13 -16.68 9.66
N GLN A 254 -6.88 -16.95 10.00
CA GLN A 254 -6.21 -18.20 9.68
C GLN A 254 -6.94 -19.41 10.28
N GLU A 255 -7.39 -19.31 11.54
CA GLU A 255 -8.22 -20.34 12.18
C GLU A 255 -9.56 -20.55 11.48
N ALA A 256 -10.20 -19.47 11.00
CA ALA A 256 -11.46 -19.57 10.26
C ALA A 256 -11.23 -20.27 8.90
N ILE A 257 -10.13 -19.96 8.20
CA ILE A 257 -9.72 -20.64 6.96
C ILE A 257 -9.53 -22.15 7.22
N LEU A 258 -8.79 -22.51 8.25
CA LEU A 258 -8.55 -23.92 8.60
C LEU A 258 -9.86 -24.68 8.90
N ARG A 259 -10.81 -24.06 9.60
CA ARG A 259 -12.14 -24.67 9.85
C ARG A 259 -12.90 -24.97 8.55
N LEU A 260 -12.78 -24.09 7.53
CA LEU A 260 -13.42 -24.33 6.23
C LEU A 260 -12.76 -25.50 5.49
N ILE A 261 -11.43 -25.55 5.51
CA ILE A 261 -10.66 -26.61 4.83
C ILE A 261 -10.91 -28.01 5.47
N GLN A 262 -11.19 -28.05 6.77
CA GLN A 262 -11.56 -29.31 7.47
C GLN A 262 -12.85 -29.96 6.95
N LEU A 263 -13.73 -29.18 6.32
CA LEU A 263 -14.98 -29.68 5.75
C LEU A 263 -14.79 -30.42 4.41
N GLY A 264 -13.63 -30.33 3.80
CA GLY A 264 -13.26 -30.96 2.53
C GLY A 264 -12.45 -30.01 1.61
N PRO A 265 -12.01 -30.50 0.46
CA PRO A 265 -11.32 -29.67 -0.52
C PRO A 265 -12.19 -28.47 -0.95
N ILE A 266 -11.59 -27.30 -1.01
CA ILE A 266 -12.28 -26.02 -1.27
C ILE A 266 -11.37 -25.09 -2.08
N THR A 267 -11.93 -24.27 -2.94
CA THR A 267 -11.15 -23.26 -3.68
C THR A 267 -10.83 -22.03 -2.81
N PRO A 268 -9.73 -21.30 -3.08
CA PRO A 268 -9.46 -20.06 -2.38
C PRO A 268 -10.59 -19.03 -2.51
N PHE A 269 -11.25 -18.97 -3.66
CA PHE A 269 -12.39 -18.08 -3.89
C PHE A 269 -13.59 -18.43 -3.01
N GLU A 270 -13.97 -19.71 -2.92
CA GLU A 270 -15.03 -20.18 -2.01
C GLU A 270 -14.69 -19.89 -0.54
N ILE A 271 -13.41 -19.96 -0.14
CA ILE A 271 -12.98 -19.55 1.19
C ILE A 271 -13.26 -18.05 1.37
N ALA A 272 -12.90 -17.21 0.40
CA ALA A 272 -13.15 -15.78 0.47
C ALA A 272 -14.65 -15.46 0.59
N GLU A 273 -15.50 -16.08 -0.23
CA GLU A 273 -16.96 -15.93 -0.14
C GLU A 273 -17.52 -16.32 1.24
N LYS A 274 -17.03 -17.41 1.82
CA LYS A 274 -17.50 -17.89 3.15
C LYS A 274 -17.00 -17.01 4.29
N LEU A 275 -15.86 -16.35 4.16
CA LEU A 275 -15.29 -15.48 5.18
C LEU A 275 -15.87 -14.07 5.15
N PHE A 276 -16.07 -13.52 3.96
CA PHE A 276 -16.43 -12.12 3.76
C PHE A 276 -17.87 -11.92 3.31
N GLY A 277 -18.56 -12.99 2.87
CA GLY A 277 -19.90 -12.88 2.27
C GLY A 277 -19.85 -12.27 0.86
N THR A 278 -20.92 -11.60 0.48
CA THR A 278 -20.99 -10.88 -0.79
C THR A 278 -20.23 -9.57 -0.68
N LEU A 279 -19.07 -9.52 -1.30
CA LEU A 279 -18.23 -8.31 -1.36
C LEU A 279 -18.67 -7.39 -2.51
N PRO A 280 -18.55 -6.06 -2.33
CA PRO A 280 -18.56 -5.12 -3.45
C PRO A 280 -17.50 -5.52 -4.48
N ILE A 281 -17.75 -5.21 -5.77
CA ILE A 281 -16.89 -5.67 -6.87
C ILE A 281 -15.42 -5.24 -6.69
N GLU A 282 -15.20 -4.04 -6.20
CA GLU A 282 -13.89 -3.46 -5.90
C GLU A 282 -13.13 -4.17 -4.76
N GLU A 283 -13.86 -4.89 -3.90
CA GLU A 283 -13.29 -5.61 -2.76
C GLU A 283 -13.10 -7.13 -3.01
N VAL A 284 -13.68 -7.67 -4.08
CA VAL A 284 -13.61 -9.12 -4.38
C VAL A 284 -12.17 -9.59 -4.49
N LEU A 285 -11.34 -8.88 -5.27
CA LEU A 285 -9.94 -9.26 -5.42
C LEU A 285 -9.17 -9.14 -4.11
N LEU A 286 -9.50 -8.12 -3.30
CA LEU A 286 -8.87 -7.89 -2.00
C LEU A 286 -9.14 -9.06 -1.05
N GLY A 287 -10.37 -9.56 -1.02
CA GLY A 287 -10.74 -10.75 -0.24
C GLY A 287 -10.02 -12.01 -0.72
N VAL A 288 -9.88 -12.19 -2.02
CA VAL A 288 -9.15 -13.33 -2.61
C VAL A 288 -7.66 -13.25 -2.29
N THR A 289 -7.03 -12.09 -2.44
CA THR A 289 -5.60 -11.92 -2.16
C THR A 289 -5.28 -12.10 -0.68
N GLU A 290 -6.16 -11.67 0.22
CA GLU A 290 -6.01 -11.92 1.66
C GLU A 290 -6.04 -13.43 1.97
N VAL A 291 -6.98 -14.18 1.39
CA VAL A 291 -7.04 -15.65 1.55
C VAL A 291 -5.79 -16.31 0.99
N LEU A 292 -5.35 -15.92 -0.20
CA LEU A 292 -4.14 -16.47 -0.81
C LEU A 292 -2.89 -16.21 0.06
N GLY A 293 -2.76 -15.03 0.67
CA GLY A 293 -1.68 -14.72 1.59
C GLY A 293 -1.67 -15.63 2.84
N HIS A 294 -2.85 -15.91 3.41
CA HIS A 294 -2.96 -16.87 4.52
C HIS A 294 -2.62 -18.30 4.09
N LEU A 295 -3.10 -18.71 2.93
CA LEU A 295 -2.83 -20.05 2.39
C LEU A 295 -1.34 -20.26 2.09
N GLU A 296 -0.66 -19.23 1.61
CA GLU A 296 0.79 -19.25 1.40
C GLU A 296 1.55 -19.53 2.70
N ILE A 297 1.19 -18.85 3.79
CA ILE A 297 1.78 -19.09 5.11
C ILE A 297 1.52 -20.54 5.54
N LEU A 298 0.27 -20.99 5.49
CA LEU A 298 -0.11 -22.37 5.90
C LEU A 298 0.55 -23.45 5.05
N GLU A 299 0.77 -23.19 3.76
CA GLU A 299 1.48 -24.11 2.87
C GLU A 299 2.98 -24.19 3.20
N ARG A 300 3.62 -23.04 3.48
CA ARG A 300 5.01 -22.99 3.95
C ARG A 300 5.21 -23.71 5.30
N GLU A 301 4.22 -23.61 6.18
CA GLU A 301 4.21 -24.32 7.48
C GLU A 301 3.88 -25.81 7.35
N GLY A 302 3.51 -26.29 6.15
CA GLY A 302 3.17 -27.68 5.89
C GLY A 302 1.81 -28.10 6.43
N VAL A 303 0.93 -27.16 6.78
CA VAL A 303 -0.42 -27.44 7.32
C VAL A 303 -1.42 -27.75 6.23
N VAL A 304 -1.31 -27.06 5.10
CA VAL A 304 -2.17 -27.27 3.93
C VAL A 304 -1.35 -27.63 2.69
N ALA A 305 -2.03 -28.16 1.69
CA ALA A 305 -1.49 -28.33 0.33
C ALA A 305 -2.42 -27.60 -0.64
N LEU A 306 -1.84 -26.78 -1.50
CA LEU A 306 -2.52 -26.21 -2.65
C LEU A 306 -2.24 -27.11 -3.86
N ASP A 307 -3.27 -27.80 -4.31
CA ASP A 307 -3.24 -28.52 -5.58
C ASP A 307 -3.55 -27.51 -6.69
N ARG A 308 -2.49 -26.97 -7.30
CA ARG A 308 -2.57 -26.02 -8.41
C ARG A 308 -2.77 -26.81 -9.71
N GLY A 309 -3.97 -27.41 -9.86
CA GLY A 309 -4.38 -28.07 -11.10
C GLY A 309 -4.27 -27.13 -12.32
N LYS A 310 -4.65 -27.64 -13.50
CA LYS A 310 -4.51 -26.87 -14.75
C LYS A 310 -5.42 -25.63 -14.78
N ASP A 311 -6.56 -25.67 -14.10
CA ASP A 311 -7.61 -24.64 -14.23
C ASP A 311 -7.90 -23.90 -12.90
N VAL A 312 -8.09 -24.62 -11.80
CA VAL A 312 -8.46 -24.06 -10.49
C VAL A 312 -7.68 -24.76 -9.38
N ALA A 313 -7.18 -23.99 -8.43
CA ALA A 313 -6.50 -24.51 -7.26
C ALA A 313 -7.50 -25.05 -6.21
N LEU A 314 -7.18 -26.21 -5.63
CA LEU A 314 -7.90 -26.78 -4.50
C LEU A 314 -7.01 -26.82 -3.27
N VAL A 315 -7.56 -26.42 -2.14
CA VAL A 315 -6.89 -26.43 -0.84
C VAL A 315 -7.37 -27.63 -0.04
N ARG A 316 -6.43 -28.33 0.59
CA ARG A 316 -6.72 -29.43 1.52
C ARG A 316 -5.73 -29.46 2.67
N LEU A 317 -6.12 -30.03 3.81
CA LEU A 317 -5.17 -30.34 4.88
C LEU A 317 -4.12 -31.38 4.39
N ARG A 318 -2.93 -31.27 4.89
CA ARG A 318 -1.87 -32.30 4.71
C ARG A 318 -2.02 -33.42 5.72
#